data_b9636a1edf2109a0b5f9466b11996844
#
_entry.id   b9636a1edf2109a0b5f9466b11996844
#
_cell.length_a   1.000
_cell.length_b   1.000
_cell.length_c   1.000
_cell.angle_alpha   90.00
_cell.angle_beta   90.00
_cell.angle_gamma   90.00
#
_symmetry.space_group_name_H-M   'P 1'
#
loop_
_entity.id
_entity.type
_entity.pdbx_description
1 polymer ?
#
loop_
_entity_poly.entity_id
_entity_poly.type
_entity_poly.pdbx_seq_one_letter_code
_entity_poly.pdbx_strand_id
1 'polypeptide(L)'
;MKKLHVIAMADRREELLKGLLHLGCVEISEPGEVLADPQWASLFQRSGSSLAECKGQLTDVNTALDAIKQYAKLKDGMFIKRHPITEAEFLDAGAAEKAQAACDAVREQLGILTKAQSEAGRLESRAAALKPWESLDLPLERSGTAHTIFRLGVCPGQTDVGAIRVQMEAEGLAAELYEISADKLQKYLLVIVHRGDEEKTQELLRPFGFSAVTFQGMTGTAAENIRSLERDLEANKKTQDDAAAAIAASAENRDALRIYADRLRAEAAKEQCAESVLTDETVLYFQGWVPAEQEKAVGTFLTEKGCAWETLDPTKEEIPDVPVQLKNNWLTKPLNMVTEMYSLPRYDNVDPNPLMAPFFILFYGIMMADMGYGLLMFLAGFLISKKYAPKGTAGNLFGLMTLCGISTFIMGALTGGFFGDFLTQVVKLTTGGDFTLPALFTPLDDTLMILIGAMALGMVQIITGMAISFVRKLKNGQVMDAVWEELTWWVVFAGIGLMAAGMTSVVLYVGLAMVVLGPVLTNKGFGKITGIFGSLYNHITGYFGDILSYSRLMALMLAGSVIAQVFNTLGAIPGNIIVFLIISLAGNALNFALNLLGCYVHDLRLQCLEYFGKFYEDGGKPFKPLMADTKYVDITK
;
A
#
# COMPACT_ATOMS: atom_id res chain seq x y z
N MET A 1 -8.14 12.58 25.53
CA MET A 1 -7.20 13.61 25.07
C MET A 1 -7.43 14.90 25.82
N LYS A 2 -6.37 15.66 26.05
CA LYS A 2 -6.41 17.02 26.60
C LYS A 2 -5.85 17.96 25.55
N LYS A 3 -6.48 19.12 25.38
CA LYS A 3 -5.96 20.20 24.53
C LYS A 3 -4.84 20.89 25.30
N LEU A 4 -3.67 20.99 24.70
CA LEU A 4 -2.48 21.60 25.30
C LEU A 4 -2.19 22.94 24.62
N HIS A 5 -2.01 23.99 25.41
CA HIS A 5 -1.54 25.29 24.96
C HIS A 5 -0.18 25.55 25.61
N VAL A 6 0.79 25.97 24.82
CA VAL A 6 2.15 26.23 25.30
C VAL A 6 2.65 27.57 24.78
N ILE A 7 3.20 28.34 25.69
CA ILE A 7 3.93 29.59 25.41
C ILE A 7 5.34 29.43 25.94
N ALA A 8 6.33 29.71 25.11
CA ALA A 8 7.73 29.62 25.49
C ALA A 8 8.55 30.74 24.82
N MET A 9 9.82 30.87 25.19
CA MET A 9 10.74 31.80 24.53
C MET A 9 11.17 31.26 23.16
N ALA A 10 11.27 32.12 22.16
CA ALA A 10 11.58 31.74 20.78
C ALA A 10 12.95 31.06 20.62
N ASP A 11 13.94 31.42 21.47
CA ASP A 11 15.28 30.85 21.48
C ASP A 11 15.31 29.36 21.89
N ARG A 12 14.28 28.88 22.62
CA ARG A 12 14.17 27.48 23.09
C ARG A 12 13.42 26.56 22.13
N ARG A 13 13.02 27.05 20.99
CA ARG A 13 12.23 26.28 20.00
C ARG A 13 12.83 24.90 19.69
N GLU A 14 14.11 24.86 19.34
CA GLU A 14 14.77 23.61 18.97
C GLU A 14 14.84 22.61 20.12
N GLU A 15 15.14 23.08 21.30
CA GLU A 15 15.23 22.28 22.50
C GLU A 15 13.86 21.67 22.86
N LEU A 16 12.80 22.47 22.75
CA LEU A 16 11.43 22.05 23.02
C LEU A 16 10.97 20.99 22.01
N LEU A 17 11.15 21.25 20.71
CA LEU A 17 10.74 20.30 19.67
C LEU A 17 11.52 18.98 19.76
N LYS A 18 12.83 19.03 20.07
CA LYS A 18 13.64 17.82 20.33
C LYS A 18 13.13 17.04 21.55
N GLY A 19 12.80 17.73 22.64
CA GLY A 19 12.27 17.09 23.84
C GLY A 19 10.88 16.49 23.63
N LEU A 20 9.99 17.18 22.89
CA LEU A 20 8.69 16.65 22.53
C LEU A 20 8.80 15.44 21.59
N LEU A 21 9.74 15.46 20.63
CA LEU A 21 10.07 14.32 19.78
C LEU A 21 10.53 13.11 20.62
N HIS A 22 11.36 13.35 21.65
CA HIS A 22 11.83 12.30 22.57
C HIS A 22 10.69 11.71 23.41
N LEU A 23 9.76 12.56 23.90
CA LEU A 23 8.58 12.11 24.63
C LEU A 23 7.64 11.30 23.74
N GLY A 24 7.47 11.70 22.47
CA GLY A 24 6.70 10.97 21.46
C GLY A 24 5.20 10.87 21.74
N CYS A 25 4.64 11.84 22.49
CA CYS A 25 3.28 11.74 23.01
C CYS A 25 2.42 13.00 22.81
N VAL A 26 2.92 14.00 22.12
CA VAL A 26 2.22 15.25 21.84
C VAL A 26 2.03 15.40 20.33
N GLU A 27 0.79 15.60 19.91
CA GLU A 27 0.46 16.02 18.54
C GLU A 27 0.37 17.53 18.52
N ILE A 28 1.19 18.20 17.70
CA ILE A 28 1.12 19.63 17.50
C ILE A 28 0.13 19.91 16.38
N SER A 29 -0.86 20.72 16.66
CA SER A 29 -1.90 21.12 15.71
C SER A 29 -1.80 22.62 15.35
N GLU A 30 -2.31 22.97 14.19
CA GLU A 30 -2.33 24.37 13.76
C GLU A 30 -3.29 25.16 14.67
N PRO A 31 -2.87 26.31 15.24
CA PRO A 31 -3.70 27.10 16.14
C PRO A 31 -4.69 27.98 15.34
N GLY A 32 -5.70 27.34 14.75
CA GLY A 32 -6.69 27.99 13.87
C GLY A 32 -7.46 29.10 14.55
N GLU A 33 -7.77 28.98 15.83
CA GLU A 33 -8.49 30.02 16.60
C GLU A 33 -7.66 31.29 16.74
N VAL A 34 -6.35 31.16 16.99
CA VAL A 34 -5.43 32.31 17.12
C VAL A 34 -5.20 32.97 15.76
N LEU A 35 -5.11 32.18 14.69
CA LEU A 35 -4.94 32.69 13.33
C LEU A 35 -6.23 33.35 12.78
N ALA A 36 -7.40 32.97 13.28
CA ALA A 36 -8.67 33.56 12.90
C ALA A 36 -8.90 34.93 13.53
N ASP A 37 -8.26 35.24 14.65
CA ASP A 37 -8.36 36.54 15.32
C ASP A 37 -7.39 37.56 14.69
N PRO A 38 -7.88 38.64 14.09
CA PRO A 38 -7.03 39.64 13.41
C PRO A 38 -5.98 40.31 14.31
N GLN A 39 -6.22 40.36 15.62
CA GLN A 39 -5.27 40.95 16.57
C GLN A 39 -4.05 40.04 16.75
N TRP A 40 -4.27 38.75 16.92
CA TRP A 40 -3.21 37.78 17.10
C TRP A 40 -2.51 37.41 15.79
N ALA A 41 -3.26 37.31 14.68
CA ALA A 41 -2.71 37.02 13.36
C ALA A 41 -1.73 38.08 12.86
N SER A 42 -1.83 39.34 13.36
CA SER A 42 -0.88 40.41 13.01
C SER A 42 0.44 40.34 13.80
N LEU A 43 0.44 39.66 14.96
CA LEU A 43 1.58 39.58 15.86
C LEU A 43 2.45 38.33 15.60
N PHE A 44 1.82 37.23 15.23
CA PHE A 44 2.51 35.95 15.05
C PHE A 44 2.71 35.61 13.58
N GLN A 45 3.89 35.10 13.28
CA GLN A 45 4.22 34.52 11.97
C GLN A 45 4.47 33.01 12.12
N ARG A 46 4.25 32.26 11.04
CA ARG A 46 4.64 30.85 11.00
C ARG A 46 6.15 30.77 11.11
N SER A 47 6.62 29.87 11.95
CA SER A 47 8.04 29.61 12.10
C SER A 47 8.65 29.10 10.79
N GLY A 48 9.81 29.63 10.39
CA GLY A 48 10.57 29.10 9.27
C GLY A 48 10.96 27.63 9.53
N SER A 49 10.90 26.81 8.49
CA SER A 49 11.29 25.39 8.57
C SER A 49 12.31 25.04 7.49
N SER A 50 13.19 24.10 7.80
CA SER A 50 14.11 23.48 6.84
C SER A 50 13.53 22.18 6.25
N LEU A 51 12.21 22.00 6.30
CA LEU A 51 11.53 20.78 5.89
C LEU A 51 11.85 20.37 4.44
N ALA A 52 11.90 21.34 3.52
CA ALA A 52 12.22 21.07 2.11
C ALA A 52 13.65 20.52 1.94
N GLU A 53 14.60 21.07 2.70
CA GLU A 53 15.99 20.60 2.68
C GLU A 53 16.11 19.20 3.28
N CYS A 54 15.52 18.95 4.45
CA CYS A 54 15.50 17.62 5.07
C CYS A 54 14.85 16.56 4.16
N LYS A 55 13.75 16.88 3.49
CA LYS A 55 13.10 15.97 2.52
C LYS A 55 13.97 15.74 1.29
N GLY A 56 14.68 16.77 0.82
CA GLY A 56 15.65 16.65 -0.27
C GLY A 56 16.78 15.68 0.09
N GLN A 57 17.43 15.90 1.22
CA GLN A 57 18.49 15.01 1.73
C GLN A 57 17.99 13.57 1.95
N LEU A 58 16.77 13.40 2.48
CA LEU A 58 16.18 12.08 2.65
C LEU A 58 15.95 11.36 1.31
N THR A 59 15.54 12.09 0.28
CA THR A 59 15.38 11.56 -1.07
C THR A 59 16.72 11.14 -1.65
N ASP A 60 17.75 11.93 -1.46
CA ASP A 60 19.11 11.64 -1.89
C ASP A 60 19.66 10.36 -1.24
N VAL A 61 19.49 10.22 0.06
CA VAL A 61 19.91 9.01 0.80
C VAL A 61 19.13 7.77 0.36
N ASN A 62 17.81 7.88 0.14
CA ASN A 62 17.03 6.77 -0.36
C ASN A 62 17.49 6.36 -1.78
N THR A 63 17.78 7.32 -2.66
CA THR A 63 18.32 7.06 -4.00
C THR A 63 19.68 6.35 -3.92
N ALA A 64 20.56 6.78 -3.01
CA ALA A 64 21.84 6.12 -2.76
C ALA A 64 21.68 4.68 -2.25
N LEU A 65 20.75 4.45 -1.31
CA LEU A 65 20.44 3.10 -0.81
C LEU A 65 19.89 2.17 -1.89
N ASP A 66 19.02 2.69 -2.76
CA ASP A 66 18.46 1.92 -3.88
C ASP A 66 19.53 1.60 -4.93
N ALA A 67 20.42 2.55 -5.24
CA ALA A 67 21.56 2.33 -6.11
C ALA A 67 22.51 1.25 -5.55
N ILE A 68 22.89 1.33 -4.28
CA ILE A 68 23.71 0.31 -3.62
C ILE A 68 23.02 -1.06 -3.69
N LYS A 69 21.72 -1.14 -3.43
CA LYS A 69 20.95 -2.38 -3.50
C LYS A 69 21.00 -2.99 -4.90
N GLN A 70 20.82 -2.17 -5.93
CA GLN A 70 20.79 -2.60 -7.32
C GLN A 70 22.16 -3.11 -7.79
N TYR A 71 23.22 -2.34 -7.59
CA TYR A 71 24.55 -2.62 -8.13
C TYR A 71 25.35 -3.62 -7.28
N ALA A 72 25.17 -3.63 -5.96
CA ALA A 72 25.74 -4.67 -5.10
C ALA A 72 24.90 -5.97 -5.10
N LYS A 73 23.79 -6.03 -5.86
CA LYS A 73 22.88 -7.20 -5.96
C LYS A 73 22.45 -7.74 -4.61
N LEU A 74 22.22 -6.86 -3.64
CA LEU A 74 21.83 -7.23 -2.30
C LEU A 74 20.36 -7.69 -2.27
N LYS A 75 20.13 -8.88 -1.76
CA LYS A 75 18.77 -9.39 -1.54
C LYS A 75 18.28 -8.91 -0.19
N ASP A 76 17.42 -7.91 -0.18
CA ASP A 76 16.65 -7.59 1.03
C ASP A 76 15.56 -8.64 1.23
N GLY A 77 15.42 -9.11 2.45
CA GLY A 77 14.23 -9.88 2.82
C GLY A 77 12.96 -9.03 2.67
N MET A 78 11.81 -9.68 2.51
CA MET A 78 10.50 -9.00 2.45
C MET A 78 10.28 -8.08 3.68
N PHE A 79 10.88 -8.43 4.81
CA PHE A 79 10.81 -7.66 6.06
C PHE A 79 12.20 -7.20 6.47
N ILE A 80 12.31 -5.92 6.80
CA ILE A 80 13.54 -5.32 7.30
C ILE A 80 13.65 -5.66 8.79
N LYS A 81 14.71 -6.38 9.17
CA LYS A 81 15.03 -6.58 10.59
C LYS A 81 15.63 -5.29 11.14
N ARG A 82 14.96 -4.70 12.12
CA ARG A 82 15.45 -3.50 12.80
C ARG A 82 16.57 -3.87 13.75
N HIS A 83 17.58 -3.01 13.82
CA HIS A 83 18.67 -3.16 14.77
C HIS A 83 18.43 -2.24 15.97
N PRO A 84 18.53 -2.74 17.22
CA PRO A 84 18.49 -1.89 18.38
C PRO A 84 19.75 -1.03 18.42
N ILE A 85 19.59 0.28 18.56
CA ILE A 85 20.68 1.24 18.74
C ILE A 85 20.36 2.13 19.92
N THR A 86 21.40 2.66 20.57
CA THR A 86 21.24 3.62 21.64
C THR A 86 20.91 5.00 21.08
N GLU A 87 20.23 5.83 21.88
CA GLU A 87 19.93 7.21 21.49
C GLU A 87 21.20 8.02 21.21
N ALA A 88 22.28 7.77 21.96
CA ALA A 88 23.57 8.44 21.76
C ALA A 88 24.16 8.12 20.38
N GLU A 89 24.08 6.86 19.92
CA GLU A 89 24.52 6.46 18.58
C GLU A 89 23.62 7.03 17.49
N PHE A 90 22.31 7.12 17.75
CA PHE A 90 21.37 7.72 16.79
C PHE A 90 21.61 9.21 16.57
N LEU A 91 22.03 9.94 17.61
CA LEU A 91 22.27 11.39 17.58
C LEU A 91 23.73 11.76 17.27
N ASP A 92 24.63 10.78 17.06
CA ASP A 92 26.05 11.06 16.80
C ASP A 92 26.23 11.87 15.51
N ALA A 93 26.71 13.11 15.67
CA ALA A 93 26.95 14.03 14.56
C ALA A 93 28.07 13.53 13.63
N GLY A 94 29.12 12.92 14.21
CA GLY A 94 30.25 12.43 13.43
C GLY A 94 29.90 11.24 12.54
N ALA A 95 28.97 10.36 13.01
CA ALA A 95 28.42 9.28 12.19
C ALA A 95 27.53 9.82 11.07
N ALA A 96 26.76 10.88 11.32
CA ALA A 96 25.92 11.52 10.31
C ALA A 96 26.74 12.19 9.21
N GLU A 97 27.82 12.93 9.56
CA GLU A 97 28.72 13.54 8.55
C GLU A 97 29.37 12.50 7.64
N LYS A 98 29.83 11.37 8.23
CA LYS A 98 30.39 10.26 7.44
C LYS A 98 29.35 9.63 6.52
N ALA A 99 28.14 9.45 7.00
CA ALA A 99 27.04 8.90 6.20
C ALA A 99 26.65 9.86 5.06
N GLN A 100 26.63 11.16 5.32
CA GLN A 100 26.38 12.17 4.30
C GLN A 100 27.47 12.16 3.23
N ALA A 101 28.74 12.14 3.62
CA ALA A 101 29.86 12.04 2.66
C ALA A 101 29.79 10.76 1.82
N ALA A 102 29.39 9.62 2.44
CA ALA A 102 29.16 8.38 1.70
C ALA A 102 27.99 8.49 0.71
N CYS A 103 26.91 9.19 1.11
CA CYS A 103 25.79 9.46 0.21
C CYS A 103 26.20 10.30 -1.00
N ASP A 104 26.96 11.37 -0.77
CA ASP A 104 27.42 12.28 -1.81
C ASP A 104 28.37 11.55 -2.79
N ALA A 105 29.25 10.69 -2.29
CA ALA A 105 30.11 9.86 -3.12
C ALA A 105 29.30 8.89 -4.01
N VAL A 106 28.28 8.24 -3.48
CA VAL A 106 27.40 7.36 -4.26
C VAL A 106 26.63 8.15 -5.31
N ARG A 107 26.13 9.34 -4.98
CA ARG A 107 25.41 10.22 -5.92
C ARG A 107 26.30 10.71 -7.05
N GLU A 108 27.56 11.05 -6.77
CA GLU A 108 28.52 11.43 -7.78
C GLU A 108 28.73 10.28 -8.78
N GLN A 109 28.96 9.05 -8.29
CA GLN A 109 29.12 7.87 -9.14
C GLN A 109 27.86 7.55 -9.94
N LEU A 110 26.69 7.73 -9.35
CA LEU A 110 25.40 7.58 -10.04
C LEU A 110 25.24 8.63 -11.16
N GLY A 111 25.69 9.86 -10.91
CA GLY A 111 25.72 10.93 -11.91
C GLY A 111 26.64 10.59 -13.10
N ILE A 112 27.83 10.05 -12.82
CA ILE A 112 28.79 9.57 -13.85
C ILE A 112 28.14 8.45 -14.66
N LEU A 113 27.54 7.48 -13.99
CA LEU A 113 26.89 6.33 -14.63
C LEU A 113 25.75 6.75 -15.55
N THR A 114 24.87 7.66 -15.08
CA THR A 114 23.74 8.16 -15.87
C THR A 114 24.21 8.93 -17.12
N LYS A 115 25.24 9.76 -16.97
CA LYS A 115 25.85 10.46 -18.11
C LYS A 115 26.46 9.48 -19.11
N ALA A 116 27.19 8.47 -18.61
CA ALA A 116 27.80 7.45 -19.45
C ALA A 116 26.75 6.60 -20.18
N GLN A 117 25.64 6.26 -19.55
CA GLN A 117 24.51 5.56 -20.19
C GLN A 117 23.85 6.39 -21.30
N SER A 118 23.64 7.68 -21.05
CA SER A 118 23.09 8.60 -22.06
C SER A 118 24.03 8.74 -23.25
N GLU A 119 25.36 8.86 -23.01
CA GLU A 119 26.37 8.94 -24.06
C GLU A 119 26.48 7.64 -24.84
N ALA A 120 26.40 6.48 -24.19
CA ALA A 120 26.35 5.17 -24.86
C ALA A 120 25.19 5.09 -25.85
N GLY A 121 23.98 5.47 -25.44
CA GLY A 121 22.82 5.50 -26.35
C GLY A 121 23.00 6.44 -27.54
N ARG A 122 23.69 7.58 -27.34
CA ARG A 122 24.03 8.50 -28.41
C ARG A 122 25.05 7.90 -29.39
N LEU A 123 26.11 7.26 -28.87
CA LEU A 123 27.13 6.61 -29.67
C LEU A 123 26.57 5.41 -30.45
N GLU A 124 25.73 4.58 -29.81
CA GLU A 124 25.03 3.46 -30.45
C GLU A 124 24.13 3.92 -31.59
N SER A 125 23.37 4.99 -31.39
CA SER A 125 22.53 5.57 -32.44
C SER A 125 23.35 6.07 -33.63
N ARG A 126 24.52 6.70 -33.37
CA ARG A 126 25.42 7.15 -34.41
C ARG A 126 26.06 5.97 -35.15
N ALA A 127 26.50 4.94 -34.46
CA ALA A 127 27.05 3.73 -35.04
C ALA A 127 25.99 3.00 -35.92
N ALA A 128 24.74 2.88 -35.42
CA ALA A 128 23.65 2.30 -36.17
C ALA A 128 23.33 3.08 -37.47
N ALA A 129 23.38 4.41 -37.44
CA ALA A 129 23.18 5.24 -38.62
C ALA A 129 24.29 5.10 -39.67
N LEU A 130 25.51 4.79 -39.26
CA LEU A 130 26.65 4.58 -40.17
C LEU A 130 26.76 3.14 -40.70
N LYS A 131 26.24 2.16 -40.00
CA LYS A 131 26.34 0.74 -40.32
C LYS A 131 25.94 0.38 -41.74
N PRO A 132 24.87 0.92 -42.35
CA PRO A 132 24.52 0.67 -43.74
C PRO A 132 25.51 1.18 -44.75
N TRP A 133 26.41 2.12 -44.35
CA TRP A 133 27.40 2.75 -45.19
C TRP A 133 28.81 2.14 -44.97
N GLU A 134 28.96 1.09 -44.20
CA GLU A 134 30.23 0.49 -43.79
C GLU A 134 31.11 0.06 -45.02
N SER A 135 30.45 -0.40 -46.10
CA SER A 135 31.12 -0.83 -47.33
C SER A 135 31.55 0.33 -48.24
N LEU A 136 31.27 1.58 -47.86
CA LEU A 136 31.62 2.74 -48.67
C LEU A 136 33.07 3.16 -48.42
N ASP A 137 33.92 3.05 -49.44
CA ASP A 137 35.36 3.44 -49.39
C ASP A 137 35.60 4.95 -49.59
N LEU A 138 34.55 5.75 -49.71
CA LEU A 138 34.65 7.20 -49.86
C LEU A 138 34.62 7.91 -48.50
N PRO A 139 35.53 8.90 -48.30
CA PRO A 139 35.47 9.75 -47.12
C PRO A 139 34.16 10.54 -47.07
N LEU A 140 33.49 10.54 -45.91
CA LEU A 140 32.15 11.13 -45.69
C LEU A 140 32.15 12.66 -45.86
N GLU A 141 33.28 13.32 -45.66
CA GLU A 141 33.44 14.76 -45.87
C GLU A 141 33.57 15.15 -47.37
N ARG A 142 33.84 14.18 -48.26
CA ARG A 142 33.99 14.46 -49.68
C ARG A 142 32.62 14.58 -50.35
N SER A 143 32.27 15.80 -50.71
CA SER A 143 31.02 16.10 -51.46
C SER A 143 31.17 16.02 -52.98
N GLY A 144 32.40 15.77 -53.50
CA GLY A 144 32.66 15.69 -54.93
C GLY A 144 34.12 15.96 -55.33
N THR A 145 34.32 16.15 -56.64
CA THR A 145 35.56 16.56 -57.27
C THR A 145 35.37 17.92 -57.99
N ALA A 146 36.39 18.35 -58.79
CA ALA A 146 36.24 19.57 -59.58
C ALA A 146 35.05 19.53 -60.55
N HIS A 147 34.70 18.36 -61.10
CA HIS A 147 33.67 18.20 -62.13
C HIS A 147 32.45 17.35 -61.67
N THR A 148 32.55 16.59 -60.56
CA THR A 148 31.50 15.70 -60.10
C THR A 148 31.07 16.04 -58.68
N ILE A 149 29.83 15.72 -58.36
CA ILE A 149 29.23 15.83 -57.02
C ILE A 149 28.82 14.43 -56.54
N PHE A 150 29.10 14.13 -55.28
CA PHE A 150 28.73 12.91 -54.61
C PHE A 150 27.54 13.20 -53.70
N ARG A 151 26.44 12.42 -53.84
CA ARG A 151 25.25 12.50 -53.00
C ARG A 151 24.98 11.14 -52.40
N LEU A 152 25.01 11.10 -51.07
CA LEU A 152 24.54 9.94 -50.31
C LEU A 152 23.08 10.13 -50.01
N GLY A 153 22.29 9.07 -50.13
CA GLY A 153 20.88 9.15 -49.83
C GLY A 153 20.23 7.79 -49.69
N VAL A 154 18.99 7.81 -49.25
CA VAL A 154 18.18 6.62 -49.04
C VAL A 154 16.91 6.65 -49.89
N CYS A 155 16.51 5.48 -50.36
CA CYS A 155 15.21 5.27 -51.02
C CYS A 155 14.39 4.20 -50.26
N PRO A 156 13.04 4.16 -50.43
CA PRO A 156 12.25 3.06 -49.91
C PRO A 156 12.73 1.71 -50.44
N GLY A 157 12.70 0.65 -49.61
CA GLY A 157 13.20 -0.69 -50.00
C GLY A 157 12.54 -1.32 -51.24
N GLN A 158 11.35 -0.87 -51.60
CA GLN A 158 10.62 -1.33 -52.78
C GLN A 158 11.05 -0.63 -54.09
N THR A 159 11.89 0.42 -54.01
CA THR A 159 12.33 1.18 -55.18
C THR A 159 13.23 0.32 -56.09
N ASP A 160 12.88 0.25 -57.37
CA ASP A 160 13.75 -0.42 -58.35
C ASP A 160 14.88 0.50 -58.81
N VAL A 161 16.10 0.19 -58.33
CA VAL A 161 17.33 0.92 -58.67
C VAL A 161 17.67 0.82 -60.16
N GLY A 162 17.26 -0.31 -60.82
CA GLY A 162 17.44 -0.49 -62.26
C GLY A 162 16.58 0.49 -63.07
N ALA A 163 15.34 0.72 -62.67
CA ALA A 163 14.45 1.69 -63.30
C ALA A 163 15.03 3.12 -63.21
N ILE A 164 15.63 3.49 -62.09
CA ILE A 164 16.29 4.80 -61.93
C ILE A 164 17.45 4.95 -62.92
N ARG A 165 18.29 3.93 -63.06
CA ARG A 165 19.41 3.96 -64.03
C ARG A 165 18.94 4.13 -65.47
N VAL A 166 17.96 3.36 -65.88
CA VAL A 166 17.35 3.44 -67.25
C VAL A 166 16.81 4.84 -67.49
N GLN A 167 16.18 5.46 -66.51
CA GLN A 167 15.58 6.79 -66.67
C GLN A 167 16.69 7.87 -66.71
N MET A 168 17.75 7.73 -65.93
CA MET A 168 18.94 8.63 -65.99
C MET A 168 19.61 8.57 -67.37
N GLU A 169 19.77 7.36 -67.96
CA GLU A 169 20.32 7.16 -69.32
C GLU A 169 19.39 7.74 -70.38
N ALA A 170 18.08 7.55 -70.25
CA ALA A 170 17.11 8.08 -71.21
C ALA A 170 17.08 9.61 -71.25
N GLU A 171 17.33 10.29 -70.17
CA GLU A 171 17.44 11.75 -70.07
C GLU A 171 18.84 12.27 -70.42
N GLY A 172 19.79 11.38 -70.72
CA GLY A 172 21.16 11.73 -71.13
C GLY A 172 21.98 12.41 -70.00
N LEU A 173 21.63 12.09 -68.75
CA LEU A 173 22.33 12.67 -67.59
C LEU A 173 23.66 11.98 -67.37
N ALA A 174 24.73 12.79 -67.18
CA ALA A 174 26.06 12.28 -66.79
C ALA A 174 26.06 11.95 -65.27
N ALA A 175 25.34 10.88 -64.92
CA ALA A 175 25.20 10.45 -63.55
C ALA A 175 25.29 8.92 -63.42
N GLU A 176 25.91 8.44 -62.35
CA GLU A 176 26.01 7.03 -61.98
C GLU A 176 25.41 6.79 -60.59
N LEU A 177 24.75 5.63 -60.43
CA LEU A 177 24.08 5.23 -59.21
C LEU A 177 24.69 3.92 -58.70
N TYR A 178 25.16 3.92 -57.45
CA TYR A 178 25.67 2.74 -56.77
C TYR A 178 24.80 2.39 -55.57
N GLU A 179 24.34 1.16 -55.47
CA GLU A 179 23.70 0.61 -54.27
C GLU A 179 24.81 0.15 -53.33
N ILE A 180 24.89 0.80 -52.16
CA ILE A 180 25.88 0.51 -51.12
C ILE A 180 25.41 -0.67 -50.28
N SER A 181 24.16 -0.59 -49.80
CA SER A 181 23.50 -1.64 -49.04
C SER A 181 21.96 -1.51 -49.13
N ALA A 182 21.26 -2.56 -48.74
CA ALA A 182 19.81 -2.54 -48.68
C ALA A 182 19.32 -3.27 -47.40
N ASP A 183 18.30 -2.75 -46.76
CA ASP A 183 17.56 -3.43 -45.75
C ASP A 183 16.10 -3.61 -46.19
N LYS A 184 15.24 -4.17 -45.32
CA LYS A 184 13.81 -4.41 -45.63
C LYS A 184 13.00 -3.13 -45.87
N LEU A 185 13.45 -1.99 -45.36
CA LEU A 185 12.75 -0.73 -45.36
C LEU A 185 13.35 0.27 -46.32
N GLN A 186 14.69 0.27 -46.50
CA GLN A 186 15.42 1.29 -47.23
C GLN A 186 16.55 0.70 -48.04
N LYS A 187 16.89 1.37 -49.14
CA LYS A 187 18.11 1.15 -49.93
C LYS A 187 19.00 2.36 -49.77
N TYR A 188 20.28 2.13 -49.58
CA TYR A 188 21.31 3.13 -49.35
C TYR A 188 22.12 3.30 -50.63
N LEU A 189 22.10 4.52 -51.17
CA LEU A 189 22.58 4.79 -52.52
C LEU A 189 23.65 5.88 -52.49
N LEU A 190 24.67 5.70 -53.35
CA LEU A 190 25.60 6.74 -53.73
C LEU A 190 25.28 7.18 -55.16
N VAL A 191 25.02 8.44 -55.34
CA VAL A 191 24.80 9.08 -56.64
C VAL A 191 26.02 9.94 -56.98
N ILE A 192 26.67 9.67 -58.10
CA ILE A 192 27.78 10.45 -58.64
C ILE A 192 27.22 11.18 -59.86
N VAL A 193 27.26 12.52 -59.85
CA VAL A 193 26.67 13.33 -60.89
C VAL A 193 27.63 14.42 -61.33
N HIS A 194 27.62 14.74 -62.65
CA HIS A 194 28.33 15.90 -63.16
C HIS A 194 27.72 17.19 -62.65
N ARG A 195 28.52 18.20 -62.27
CA ARG A 195 28.03 19.45 -61.65
C ARG A 195 26.96 20.18 -62.45
N GLY A 196 27.00 20.08 -63.81
CA GLY A 196 26.03 20.70 -64.71
C GLY A 196 24.63 20.04 -64.66
N ASP A 197 24.53 18.79 -64.21
CA ASP A 197 23.33 17.98 -64.23
C ASP A 197 22.74 17.72 -62.81
N GLU A 198 23.29 18.41 -61.78
CA GLU A 198 22.89 18.17 -60.39
C GLU A 198 21.37 18.39 -60.16
N GLU A 199 20.84 19.57 -60.58
CA GLU A 199 19.46 19.93 -60.37
C GLU A 199 18.51 18.94 -61.07
N LYS A 200 18.80 18.58 -62.33
CA LYS A 200 17.99 17.63 -63.11
C LYS A 200 18.00 16.23 -62.48
N THR A 201 19.16 15.79 -61.98
CA THR A 201 19.29 14.49 -61.34
C THR A 201 18.52 14.48 -59.99
N GLN A 202 18.52 15.57 -59.26
CA GLN A 202 17.77 15.68 -58.03
C GLN A 202 16.24 15.69 -58.27
N GLU A 203 15.78 16.37 -59.33
CA GLU A 203 14.37 16.35 -59.73
C GLU A 203 13.92 14.94 -60.17
N LEU A 204 14.75 14.22 -60.93
CA LEU A 204 14.50 12.85 -61.37
C LEU A 204 14.44 11.86 -60.19
N LEU A 205 15.26 12.01 -59.18
CA LEU A 205 15.28 11.14 -57.99
C LEU A 205 14.12 11.36 -57.03
N ARG A 206 13.51 12.52 -57.04
CA ARG A 206 12.42 12.91 -56.12
C ARG A 206 11.18 11.99 -56.17
N PRO A 207 10.67 11.59 -57.36
CA PRO A 207 9.54 10.64 -57.45
C PRO A 207 9.83 9.26 -56.86
N PHE A 208 11.10 8.84 -56.86
CA PHE A 208 11.55 7.56 -56.30
C PHE A 208 11.74 7.59 -54.79
N GLY A 209 11.42 8.73 -54.11
CA GLY A 209 11.54 8.90 -52.68
C GLY A 209 12.98 9.03 -52.17
N PHE A 210 13.90 9.47 -53.04
CA PHE A 210 15.28 9.71 -52.62
C PHE A 210 15.36 10.85 -51.65
N SER A 211 15.97 10.57 -50.47
CA SER A 211 16.27 11.54 -49.44
C SER A 211 17.76 11.60 -49.22
N ALA A 212 18.36 12.77 -49.40
CA ALA A 212 19.79 12.97 -49.21
C ALA A 212 20.17 12.85 -47.73
N VAL A 213 21.23 12.13 -47.46
CA VAL A 213 21.82 11.96 -46.13
C VAL A 213 23.18 12.67 -46.08
N THR A 214 23.38 13.47 -45.03
CA THR A 214 24.66 14.17 -44.81
C THR A 214 25.19 13.86 -43.41
N PHE A 215 26.48 13.51 -43.33
CA PHE A 215 27.14 13.21 -42.06
C PHE A 215 27.99 14.42 -41.64
N GLN A 216 27.35 15.33 -40.89
CA GLN A 216 28.03 16.55 -40.43
C GLN A 216 29.06 16.23 -39.34
N GLY A 217 30.29 16.78 -39.50
CA GLY A 217 31.35 16.69 -38.51
C GLY A 217 32.06 15.32 -38.46
N MET A 218 31.85 14.43 -39.47
CA MET A 218 32.57 13.16 -39.60
C MET A 218 33.62 13.26 -40.70
N THR A 219 34.83 12.79 -40.42
CA THR A 219 35.95 12.75 -41.35
C THR A 219 36.40 11.31 -41.57
N GLY A 220 36.91 11.00 -42.78
CA GLY A 220 37.29 9.63 -43.13
C GLY A 220 36.13 8.75 -43.59
N THR A 221 36.38 7.47 -43.73
CA THR A 221 35.40 6.48 -44.21
C THR A 221 34.36 6.11 -43.13
N ALA A 222 33.20 5.60 -43.53
CA ALA A 222 32.19 5.12 -42.58
C ALA A 222 32.75 4.00 -41.69
N ALA A 223 33.53 3.08 -42.22
CA ALA A 223 34.17 2.00 -41.47
C ALA A 223 35.18 2.52 -40.42
N GLU A 224 35.95 3.56 -40.72
CA GLU A 224 36.86 4.20 -39.74
C GLU A 224 36.10 4.85 -38.61
N ASN A 225 34.99 5.56 -38.92
CA ASN A 225 34.14 6.19 -37.93
C ASN A 225 33.42 5.14 -37.04
N ILE A 226 32.92 4.04 -37.61
CA ILE A 226 32.32 2.93 -36.83
C ILE A 226 33.35 2.37 -35.85
N ARG A 227 34.56 2.07 -36.28
CA ARG A 227 35.63 1.58 -35.40
C ARG A 227 36.01 2.56 -34.30
N SER A 228 35.95 3.87 -34.58
CA SER A 228 36.17 4.90 -33.54
C SER A 228 35.04 4.91 -32.53
N LEU A 229 33.78 4.89 -33.01
CA LEU A 229 32.59 4.83 -32.13
C LEU A 229 32.55 3.55 -31.30
N GLU A 230 32.97 2.40 -31.84
CA GLU A 230 33.08 1.14 -31.09
C GLU A 230 34.12 1.23 -29.96
N ARG A 231 35.30 1.87 -30.22
CA ARG A 231 36.30 2.11 -29.17
C ARG A 231 35.75 3.06 -28.09
N ASP A 232 35.04 4.12 -28.49
CA ASP A 232 34.42 5.06 -27.56
C ASP A 232 33.34 4.39 -26.74
N LEU A 233 32.55 3.47 -27.33
CA LEU A 233 31.58 2.64 -26.64
C LEU A 233 32.21 1.70 -25.61
N GLU A 234 33.34 1.07 -26.00
CA GLU A 234 34.08 0.19 -25.08
C GLU A 234 34.67 0.97 -23.90
N ALA A 235 35.25 2.15 -24.16
CA ALA A 235 35.74 3.05 -23.12
C ALA A 235 34.61 3.55 -22.21
N ASN A 236 33.46 3.89 -22.80
CA ASN A 236 32.26 4.31 -22.06
C ASN A 236 31.72 3.16 -21.19
N LYS A 237 31.68 1.94 -21.74
CA LYS A 237 31.25 0.75 -20.99
C LYS A 237 32.14 0.49 -19.78
N LYS A 238 33.47 0.65 -19.95
CA LYS A 238 34.40 0.55 -18.82
C LYS A 238 34.10 1.61 -17.75
N THR A 239 33.80 2.84 -18.15
CA THR A 239 33.41 3.91 -17.22
C THR A 239 32.13 3.54 -16.47
N GLN A 240 31.13 2.92 -17.13
CA GLN A 240 29.91 2.43 -16.50
C GLN A 240 30.20 1.31 -15.48
N ASP A 241 31.05 0.35 -15.87
CA ASP A 241 31.43 -0.77 -15.02
C ASP A 241 32.22 -0.29 -13.79
N ASP A 242 33.17 0.65 -13.96
CA ASP A 242 33.93 1.25 -12.86
C ASP A 242 33.04 2.02 -11.90
N ALA A 243 32.10 2.83 -12.40
CA ALA A 243 31.15 3.56 -11.58
C ALA A 243 30.20 2.60 -10.84
N ALA A 244 29.70 1.56 -11.50
CA ALA A 244 28.87 0.53 -10.88
C ALA A 244 29.62 -0.24 -9.80
N ALA A 245 30.90 -0.56 -10.02
CA ALA A 245 31.76 -1.20 -9.01
C ALA A 245 32.01 -0.30 -7.81
N ALA A 246 32.22 1.01 -8.00
CA ALA A 246 32.38 1.98 -6.92
C ALA A 246 31.09 2.10 -6.07
N ILE A 247 29.91 2.11 -6.72
CA ILE A 247 28.62 2.08 -5.99
C ILE A 247 28.48 0.77 -5.22
N ALA A 248 28.83 -0.37 -5.81
CA ALA A 248 28.77 -1.65 -5.14
C ALA A 248 29.73 -1.75 -3.94
N ALA A 249 30.92 -1.16 -4.03
CA ALA A 249 31.89 -1.08 -2.91
C ALA A 249 31.34 -0.27 -1.73
N SER A 250 30.46 0.71 -1.99
CA SER A 250 29.80 1.50 -0.94
C SER A 250 28.78 0.69 -0.11
N ALA A 251 28.59 -0.60 -0.40
CA ALA A 251 27.70 -1.48 0.37
C ALA A 251 28.09 -1.59 1.85
N GLU A 252 29.37 -1.38 2.20
CA GLU A 252 29.84 -1.34 3.58
C GLU A 252 29.21 -0.20 4.39
N ASN A 253 28.89 0.92 3.74
CA ASN A 253 28.28 2.10 4.37
C ASN A 253 26.75 2.02 4.48
N ARG A 254 26.14 0.92 4.02
CA ARG A 254 24.68 0.78 3.93
C ARG A 254 23.96 0.96 5.25
N ASP A 255 24.48 0.37 6.31
CA ASP A 255 23.83 0.46 7.63
C ASP A 255 23.97 1.87 8.23
N ALA A 256 25.09 2.54 8.01
CA ALA A 256 25.26 3.95 8.37
C ALA A 256 24.27 4.86 7.60
N LEU A 257 24.10 4.62 6.30
CA LEU A 257 23.11 5.35 5.46
C LEU A 257 21.67 5.08 5.93
N ARG A 258 21.35 3.88 6.40
CA ARG A 258 20.03 3.54 6.96
C ARG A 258 19.75 4.29 8.25
N ILE A 259 20.71 4.36 9.16
CA ILE A 259 20.60 5.13 10.42
C ILE A 259 20.42 6.61 10.09
N TYR A 260 21.19 7.12 9.13
CA TYR A 260 21.11 8.51 8.69
C TYR A 260 19.76 8.84 8.04
N ALA A 261 19.21 7.93 7.23
CA ALA A 261 17.87 8.07 6.66
C ALA A 261 16.78 8.16 7.76
N ASP A 262 16.87 7.35 8.80
CA ASP A 262 15.93 7.39 9.93
C ASP A 262 16.09 8.68 10.75
N ARG A 263 17.32 9.18 10.91
CA ARG A 263 17.58 10.48 11.54
C ARG A 263 16.95 11.63 10.74
N LEU A 264 17.15 11.65 9.42
CA LEU A 264 16.53 12.65 8.55
C LEU A 264 14.99 12.59 8.57
N ARG A 265 14.40 11.39 8.75
CA ARG A 265 12.96 11.26 8.96
C ARG A 265 12.50 11.90 10.26
N ALA A 266 13.23 11.66 11.34
CA ALA A 266 12.92 12.28 12.62
C ALA A 266 13.08 13.81 12.56
N GLU A 267 14.10 14.32 11.88
CA GLU A 267 14.28 15.74 11.64
C GLU A 267 13.18 16.34 10.75
N ALA A 268 12.82 15.65 9.68
CA ALA A 268 11.71 16.08 8.81
C ALA A 268 10.37 16.11 9.57
N ALA A 269 10.11 15.15 10.46
CA ALA A 269 8.93 15.17 11.32
C ALA A 269 8.95 16.36 12.30
N LYS A 270 10.10 16.67 12.90
CA LYS A 270 10.29 17.84 13.75
C LYS A 270 10.04 19.15 12.99
N GLU A 271 10.63 19.29 11.81
CA GLU A 271 10.49 20.49 10.98
C GLU A 271 9.05 20.65 10.42
N GLN A 272 8.37 19.55 10.13
CA GLN A 272 6.96 19.58 9.75
C GLN A 272 6.07 20.11 10.89
N CYS A 273 6.33 19.69 12.13
CA CYS A 273 5.63 20.21 13.29
C CYS A 273 6.00 21.69 13.56
N ALA A 274 7.23 22.08 13.25
CA ALA A 274 7.69 23.47 13.40
C ALA A 274 6.88 24.45 12.55
N GLU A 275 6.36 24.04 11.38
CA GLU A 275 5.48 24.86 10.54
C GLU A 275 4.14 25.20 11.21
N SER A 276 3.69 24.38 12.18
CA SER A 276 2.47 24.61 12.96
C SER A 276 2.72 25.46 14.21
N VAL A 277 3.96 25.82 14.49
CA VAL A 277 4.35 26.69 15.61
C VAL A 277 4.33 28.14 15.16
N LEU A 278 3.62 28.97 15.91
CA LEU A 278 3.61 30.41 15.70
C LEU A 278 4.73 31.05 16.50
N THR A 279 5.43 32.00 15.90
CA THR A 279 6.52 32.71 16.56
C THR A 279 6.42 34.22 16.30
N ASP A 280 6.82 34.97 17.31
CA ASP A 280 7.20 36.38 17.25
C ASP A 280 8.70 36.49 17.55
N GLU A 281 9.29 37.69 17.54
CA GLU A 281 10.72 37.92 17.84
C GLU A 281 11.17 37.32 19.16
N THR A 282 10.30 37.25 20.17
CA THR A 282 10.64 36.84 21.54
C THR A 282 9.92 35.60 22.03
N VAL A 283 8.73 35.32 21.51
CA VAL A 283 7.83 34.29 22.04
C VAL A 283 7.41 33.32 20.95
N LEU A 284 7.27 32.06 21.31
CA LEU A 284 6.65 31.04 20.49
C LEU A 284 5.36 30.55 21.16
N TYR A 285 4.39 30.20 20.33
CA TYR A 285 3.13 29.61 20.74
C TYR A 285 2.80 28.41 19.87
N PHE A 286 2.36 27.34 20.51
CA PHE A 286 1.74 26.22 19.81
C PHE A 286 0.62 25.62 20.63
N GLN A 287 -0.30 24.99 19.94
CA GLN A 287 -1.33 24.16 20.53
C GLN A 287 -1.19 22.71 20.06
N GLY A 288 -1.73 21.80 20.84
CA GLY A 288 -1.65 20.39 20.49
C GLY A 288 -2.58 19.54 21.35
N TRP A 289 -2.45 18.23 21.14
CA TRP A 289 -3.20 17.23 21.88
C TRP A 289 -2.28 16.28 22.61
N VAL A 290 -2.63 15.94 23.85
CA VAL A 290 -1.89 15.00 24.69
C VAL A 290 -2.84 13.97 25.29
N PRO A 291 -2.49 12.67 25.34
CA PRO A 291 -3.24 11.68 26.08
C PRO A 291 -3.27 12.03 27.58
N ALA A 292 -4.44 11.96 28.22
CA ALA A 292 -4.63 12.29 29.63
C ALA A 292 -3.68 11.53 30.58
N GLU A 293 -3.26 10.31 30.22
CA GLU A 293 -2.29 9.52 31.00
C GLU A 293 -0.88 10.09 30.99
N GLN A 294 -0.51 10.82 29.93
CA GLN A 294 0.84 11.39 29.70
C GLN A 294 0.90 12.88 30.02
N GLU A 295 -0.23 13.50 30.39
CA GLU A 295 -0.32 14.91 30.76
C GLU A 295 0.73 15.32 31.81
N LYS A 296 0.88 14.50 32.87
CA LYS A 296 1.84 14.78 33.95
C LYS A 296 3.30 14.76 33.45
N ALA A 297 3.65 13.81 32.60
CA ALA A 297 5.02 13.71 32.07
C ALA A 297 5.36 14.90 31.18
N VAL A 298 4.42 15.28 30.30
CA VAL A 298 4.57 16.46 29.43
C VAL A 298 4.62 17.74 30.26
N GLY A 299 3.73 17.89 31.24
CA GLY A 299 3.70 19.07 32.12
C GLY A 299 4.99 19.24 32.93
N THR A 300 5.56 18.15 33.47
CA THR A 300 6.86 18.19 34.14
C THR A 300 7.96 18.67 33.21
N PHE A 301 8.04 18.09 32.02
CA PHE A 301 9.02 18.49 31.00
C PHE A 301 8.88 19.98 30.60
N LEU A 302 7.67 20.45 30.34
CA LEU A 302 7.44 21.86 29.97
C LEU A 302 7.80 22.82 31.13
N THR A 303 7.51 22.44 32.36
CA THR A 303 7.86 23.23 33.55
C THR A 303 9.38 23.30 33.75
N GLU A 304 10.10 22.17 33.60
CA GLU A 304 11.57 22.13 33.66
C GLU A 304 12.22 23.02 32.59
N LYS A 305 11.57 23.12 31.41
CA LYS A 305 12.02 23.99 30.33
C LYS A 305 11.57 25.45 30.50
N GLY A 306 10.88 25.79 31.57
CA GLY A 306 10.44 27.15 31.87
C GLY A 306 9.37 27.66 30.92
N CYS A 307 8.51 26.79 30.39
CA CYS A 307 7.40 27.13 29.55
C CYS A 307 6.14 27.42 30.38
N ALA A 308 5.32 28.36 29.96
CA ALA A 308 3.95 28.47 30.43
C ALA A 308 3.07 27.52 29.63
N TRP A 309 2.31 26.68 30.34
CA TRP A 309 1.44 25.69 29.68
C TRP A 309 0.13 25.55 30.41
N GLU A 310 -0.91 25.17 29.67
CA GLU A 310 -2.24 24.89 30.16
C GLU A 310 -2.83 23.71 29.42
N THR A 311 -3.59 22.89 30.15
CA THR A 311 -4.36 21.78 29.55
C THR A 311 -5.85 21.96 29.82
N LEU A 312 -6.63 21.81 28.77
CA LEU A 312 -8.10 21.94 28.79
C LEU A 312 -8.77 20.66 28.31
N ASP A 313 -9.95 20.38 28.87
CA ASP A 313 -10.81 19.36 28.29
C ASP A 313 -11.45 19.87 27.00
N PRO A 314 -11.55 19.02 25.95
CA PRO A 314 -12.15 19.43 24.68
C PRO A 314 -13.61 19.82 24.87
N THR A 315 -14.03 20.92 24.23
CA THR A 315 -15.42 21.37 24.21
C THR A 315 -16.26 20.50 23.27
N LYS A 316 -17.58 20.56 23.39
CA LYS A 316 -18.49 19.80 22.52
C LYS A 316 -18.36 20.19 21.04
N GLU A 317 -17.98 21.41 20.77
CA GLU A 317 -17.78 21.93 19.40
C GLU A 317 -16.48 21.41 18.77
N GLU A 318 -15.48 21.16 19.60
CA GLU A 318 -14.17 20.65 19.17
C GLU A 318 -14.11 19.14 18.99
N ILE A 319 -15.09 18.38 19.52
CA ILE A 319 -15.11 16.90 19.43
C ILE A 319 -14.79 16.34 18.04
N PRO A 320 -15.27 16.92 16.91
CA PRO A 320 -14.90 16.42 15.58
C PRO A 320 -13.42 16.60 15.21
N ASP A 321 -12.72 17.51 15.88
CA ASP A 321 -11.32 17.82 15.63
C ASP A 321 -10.36 17.13 16.61
N VAL A 322 -10.86 16.55 17.68
CA VAL A 322 -10.07 15.80 18.67
C VAL A 322 -9.48 14.54 18.04
N PRO A 323 -8.15 14.36 18.05
CA PRO A 323 -7.54 13.14 17.55
C PRO A 323 -7.87 11.94 18.44
N VAL A 324 -8.00 10.78 17.82
CA VAL A 324 -8.39 9.53 18.49
C VAL A 324 -7.19 8.59 18.50
N GLN A 325 -6.86 8.09 19.70
CA GLN A 325 -5.90 7.03 19.90
C GLN A 325 -6.61 5.82 20.50
N LEU A 326 -6.60 4.69 19.79
CA LEU A 326 -7.17 3.45 20.27
C LEU A 326 -6.24 2.78 21.27
N LYS A 327 -6.73 2.52 22.48
CA LYS A 327 -5.99 1.80 23.52
C LYS A 327 -6.48 0.36 23.59
N ASN A 328 -5.78 -0.52 22.88
CA ASN A 328 -6.18 -1.90 22.73
C ASN A 328 -5.16 -2.88 23.35
N ASN A 329 -5.69 -4.01 23.86
CA ASN A 329 -4.90 -5.10 24.42
C ASN A 329 -4.28 -5.97 23.32
N TRP A 330 -3.40 -6.93 23.69
CA TRP A 330 -2.75 -7.84 22.75
C TRP A 330 -3.73 -8.62 21.84
N LEU A 331 -4.95 -8.90 22.34
CA LEU A 331 -6.00 -9.59 21.57
C LEU A 331 -6.73 -8.67 20.60
N THR A 332 -6.96 -7.43 20.98
CA THR A 332 -7.77 -6.46 20.22
C THR A 332 -6.92 -5.52 19.37
N LYS A 333 -5.64 -5.33 19.73
CA LYS A 333 -4.70 -4.49 18.99
C LYS A 333 -4.56 -4.87 17.50
N PRO A 334 -4.50 -6.15 17.11
CA PRO A 334 -4.46 -6.53 15.69
C PRO A 334 -5.64 -6.02 14.86
N LEU A 335 -6.79 -5.82 15.49
CA LEU A 335 -8.01 -5.31 14.82
C LEU A 335 -7.99 -3.79 14.62
N ASN A 336 -7.03 -3.06 15.22
CA ASN A 336 -6.85 -1.63 14.93
C ASN A 336 -6.70 -1.40 13.41
N MET A 337 -6.01 -2.31 12.71
CA MET A 337 -5.85 -2.23 11.25
C MET A 337 -7.22 -2.25 10.55
N VAL A 338 -8.15 -3.07 11.01
CA VAL A 338 -9.51 -3.17 10.43
C VAL A 338 -10.28 -1.87 10.65
N THR A 339 -10.23 -1.33 11.88
CA THR A 339 -10.89 -0.08 12.23
C THR A 339 -10.27 1.12 11.52
N GLU A 340 -8.94 1.19 11.43
CA GLU A 340 -8.23 2.24 10.70
C GLU A 340 -8.49 2.20 9.19
N MET A 341 -8.68 1.01 8.60
CA MET A 341 -9.05 0.86 7.19
C MET A 341 -10.47 1.30 6.88
N TYR A 342 -11.40 1.09 7.81
CA TYR A 342 -12.79 1.50 7.64
C TYR A 342 -12.95 3.00 7.88
N SER A 343 -12.78 3.42 9.10
CA SER A 343 -12.69 4.81 9.60
C SER A 343 -12.47 4.74 11.11
N LEU A 344 -11.80 5.71 11.70
CA LEU A 344 -11.73 5.79 13.16
C LEU A 344 -13.06 6.28 13.76
N PRO A 345 -13.42 5.78 14.96
CA PRO A 345 -14.61 6.26 15.66
C PRO A 345 -14.47 7.73 16.04
N ARG A 346 -15.56 8.47 16.04
CA ARG A 346 -15.57 9.83 16.61
C ARG A 346 -15.15 9.77 18.09
N TYR A 347 -14.48 10.81 18.57
CA TYR A 347 -13.85 10.83 19.92
C TYR A 347 -14.80 10.49 21.06
N ASP A 348 -16.09 10.87 20.97
CA ASP A 348 -17.14 10.59 21.95
C ASP A 348 -17.83 9.24 21.76
N ASN A 349 -17.41 8.44 20.77
CA ASN A 349 -18.01 7.14 20.50
C ASN A 349 -17.20 5.98 21.14
N VAL A 350 -17.76 4.78 21.07
CA VAL A 350 -17.20 3.57 21.67
C VAL A 350 -16.15 2.96 20.73
N ASP A 351 -15.04 2.47 21.30
CA ASP A 351 -14.08 1.65 20.56
C ASP A 351 -14.72 0.31 20.14
N PRO A 352 -14.85 0.04 18.84
CA PRO A 352 -15.48 -1.18 18.36
C PRO A 352 -14.61 -2.43 18.54
N ASN A 353 -13.28 -2.29 18.65
CA ASN A 353 -12.32 -3.40 18.59
C ASN A 353 -12.55 -4.47 19.67
N PRO A 354 -12.75 -4.15 20.96
CA PRO A 354 -12.99 -5.17 21.97
C PRO A 354 -14.28 -5.97 21.76
N LEU A 355 -15.27 -5.34 21.13
CA LEU A 355 -16.58 -5.92 20.88
C LEU A 355 -16.64 -6.69 19.57
N MET A 356 -15.86 -6.25 18.57
CA MET A 356 -15.73 -6.90 17.26
C MET A 356 -14.81 -8.12 17.32
N ALA A 357 -13.76 -8.10 18.14
CA ALA A 357 -12.72 -9.12 18.16
C ALA A 357 -13.23 -10.56 18.26
N PRO A 358 -14.12 -10.92 19.20
CA PRO A 358 -14.58 -12.30 19.33
C PRO A 358 -15.36 -12.76 18.10
N PHE A 359 -16.17 -11.88 17.51
CA PHE A 359 -16.97 -12.20 16.33
C PHE A 359 -16.09 -12.33 15.09
N PHE A 360 -15.16 -11.39 14.86
CA PHE A 360 -14.25 -11.43 13.72
C PHE A 360 -13.40 -12.70 13.74
N ILE A 361 -12.76 -13.01 14.85
CA ILE A 361 -11.90 -14.19 14.98
C ILE A 361 -12.71 -15.48 14.80
N LEU A 362 -13.92 -15.56 15.37
CA LEU A 362 -14.79 -16.72 15.27
C LEU A 362 -15.32 -16.90 13.83
N PHE A 363 -15.83 -15.86 13.21
CA PHE A 363 -16.41 -15.93 11.86
C PHE A 363 -15.36 -16.27 10.82
N TYR A 364 -14.17 -15.67 10.92
CA TYR A 364 -13.06 -16.05 10.06
C TYR A 364 -12.73 -17.54 10.17
N GLY A 365 -12.68 -18.05 11.42
CA GLY A 365 -12.44 -19.47 11.66
C GLY A 365 -13.53 -20.37 11.07
N ILE A 366 -14.81 -19.99 11.20
CA ILE A 366 -15.94 -20.71 10.62
C ILE A 366 -15.87 -20.73 9.09
N MET A 367 -15.61 -19.57 8.46
CA MET A 367 -15.56 -19.48 7.00
C MET A 367 -14.46 -20.34 6.37
N MET A 368 -13.30 -20.44 7.01
CA MET A 368 -12.16 -21.18 6.49
C MET A 368 -12.12 -22.64 6.93
N ALA A 369 -12.53 -22.94 8.15
CA ALA A 369 -12.78 -24.22 8.82
C ALA A 369 -11.93 -25.43 8.36
N ASP A 370 -10.59 -25.26 8.31
CA ASP A 370 -9.63 -26.30 7.91
C ASP A 370 -8.39 -26.25 8.80
N MET A 371 -8.02 -27.39 9.42
CA MET A 371 -6.85 -27.49 10.32
C MET A 371 -5.53 -27.19 9.60
N GLY A 372 -5.36 -27.66 8.37
CA GLY A 372 -4.13 -27.47 7.60
C GLY A 372 -3.90 -26.00 7.28
N TYR A 373 -4.93 -25.30 6.82
CA TYR A 373 -4.87 -23.86 6.54
C TYR A 373 -4.69 -23.06 7.82
N GLY A 374 -5.41 -23.40 8.90
CA GLY A 374 -5.26 -22.75 10.21
C GLY A 374 -3.84 -22.86 10.77
N LEU A 375 -3.21 -24.04 10.66
CA LEU A 375 -1.84 -24.26 11.10
C LEU A 375 -0.84 -23.44 10.27
N LEU A 376 -1.00 -23.39 8.95
CA LEU A 376 -0.16 -22.58 8.07
C LEU A 376 -0.24 -21.09 8.41
N MET A 377 -1.45 -20.58 8.62
CA MET A 377 -1.68 -19.18 9.01
C MET A 377 -1.05 -18.86 10.36
N PHE A 378 -1.27 -19.73 11.35
CA PHE A 378 -0.71 -19.56 12.69
C PHE A 378 0.82 -19.53 12.63
N LEU A 379 1.44 -20.52 11.98
CA LEU A 379 2.90 -20.62 11.87
C LEU A 379 3.48 -19.41 11.13
N ALA A 380 2.89 -19.02 9.99
CA ALA A 380 3.35 -17.87 9.22
C ALA A 380 3.24 -16.57 10.04
N GLY A 381 2.08 -16.30 10.64
CA GLY A 381 1.84 -15.12 11.46
C GLY A 381 2.76 -15.05 12.67
N PHE A 382 2.87 -16.15 13.42
CA PHE A 382 3.68 -16.23 14.63
C PHE A 382 5.19 -16.13 14.33
N LEU A 383 5.70 -16.86 13.34
CA LEU A 383 7.12 -16.84 12.99
C LEU A 383 7.55 -15.46 12.46
N ILE A 384 6.74 -14.81 11.62
CA ILE A 384 7.04 -13.48 11.10
C ILE A 384 6.99 -12.47 12.24
N SER A 385 5.96 -12.51 13.08
CA SER A 385 5.81 -11.62 14.22
C SER A 385 6.98 -11.74 15.21
N LYS A 386 7.42 -12.98 15.50
CA LYS A 386 8.53 -13.24 16.44
C LYS A 386 9.90 -12.88 15.85
N LYS A 387 10.14 -13.18 14.55
CA LYS A 387 11.46 -13.01 13.91
C LYS A 387 11.74 -11.58 13.50
N TYR A 388 10.72 -10.90 12.97
CA TYR A 388 10.87 -9.56 12.38
C TYR A 388 10.23 -8.46 13.22
N ALA A 389 9.32 -8.79 14.14
CA ALA A 389 8.59 -7.86 15.01
C ALA A 389 8.11 -6.59 14.26
N PRO A 390 7.37 -6.74 13.13
CA PRO A 390 6.94 -5.60 12.34
C PRO A 390 6.07 -4.67 13.20
N LYS A 391 6.27 -3.34 13.06
CA LYS A 391 5.47 -2.33 13.76
C LYS A 391 4.34 -1.80 12.86
N GLY A 392 3.39 -1.12 13.48
CA GLY A 392 2.27 -0.50 12.76
C GLY A 392 1.33 -1.50 12.13
N THR A 393 0.78 -1.16 10.96
CA THR A 393 -0.24 -1.96 10.25
C THR A 393 0.24 -3.38 9.91
N ALA A 394 1.51 -3.55 9.53
CA ALA A 394 2.08 -4.87 9.26
C ALA A 394 2.12 -5.76 10.52
N GLY A 395 2.47 -5.20 11.68
CA GLY A 395 2.44 -5.92 12.94
C GLY A 395 1.05 -6.38 13.32
N ASN A 396 0.07 -5.50 13.12
CA ASN A 396 -1.35 -5.80 13.35
C ASN A 396 -1.85 -6.91 12.40
N LEU A 397 -1.46 -6.88 11.11
CA LEU A 397 -1.83 -7.89 10.12
C LEU A 397 -1.34 -9.29 10.53
N PHE A 398 -0.06 -9.44 10.90
CA PHE A 398 0.47 -10.75 11.31
C PHE A 398 -0.07 -11.20 12.67
N GLY A 399 -0.36 -10.27 13.58
CA GLY A 399 -1.09 -10.54 14.81
C GLY A 399 -2.49 -11.09 14.54
N LEU A 400 -3.25 -10.44 13.67
CA LEU A 400 -4.59 -10.87 13.25
C LEU A 400 -4.54 -12.25 12.58
N MET A 401 -3.60 -12.45 11.66
CA MET A 401 -3.37 -13.73 10.99
C MET A 401 -3.07 -14.86 11.97
N THR A 402 -2.32 -14.58 13.04
CA THR A 402 -2.05 -15.55 14.11
C THR A 402 -3.33 -15.93 14.86
N LEU A 403 -4.14 -14.95 15.25
CA LEU A 403 -5.40 -15.18 15.98
C LEU A 403 -6.44 -15.90 15.13
N CYS A 404 -6.63 -15.45 13.89
CA CYS A 404 -7.51 -16.11 12.93
C CYS A 404 -7.04 -17.53 12.60
N GLY A 405 -5.71 -17.75 12.52
CA GLY A 405 -5.13 -19.07 12.31
C GLY A 405 -5.46 -20.05 13.44
N ILE A 406 -5.43 -19.61 14.71
CA ILE A 406 -5.85 -20.41 15.86
C ILE A 406 -7.34 -20.77 15.75
N SER A 407 -8.19 -19.80 15.46
CA SER A 407 -9.64 -20.03 15.32
C SER A 407 -9.95 -20.99 14.18
N THR A 408 -9.30 -20.81 13.02
CA THR A 408 -9.44 -21.70 11.86
C THR A 408 -9.00 -23.13 12.18
N PHE A 409 -7.91 -23.29 12.92
CA PHE A 409 -7.45 -24.60 13.36
C PHE A 409 -8.47 -25.30 14.26
N ILE A 410 -9.04 -24.58 15.24
CA ILE A 410 -10.06 -25.10 16.14
C ILE A 410 -11.33 -25.48 15.37
N MET A 411 -11.81 -24.60 14.49
CA MET A 411 -13.00 -24.87 13.68
C MET A 411 -12.76 -26.02 12.70
N GLY A 412 -11.56 -26.08 12.10
CA GLY A 412 -11.14 -27.21 11.27
C GLY A 412 -11.09 -28.56 12.01
N ALA A 413 -10.72 -28.53 13.30
CA ALA A 413 -10.78 -29.74 14.15
C ALA A 413 -12.22 -30.18 14.42
N LEU A 414 -13.16 -29.25 14.53
CA LEU A 414 -14.59 -29.57 14.69
C LEU A 414 -15.22 -30.10 13.40
N THR A 415 -14.77 -29.64 12.24
CA THR A 415 -15.25 -30.11 10.93
C THR A 415 -14.51 -31.32 10.39
N GLY A 416 -13.37 -31.71 11.00
CA GLY A 416 -12.56 -32.82 10.57
C GLY A 416 -11.78 -32.58 9.25
N GLY A 417 -11.67 -31.33 8.77
CA GLY A 417 -10.95 -30.96 7.56
C GLY A 417 -9.45 -30.76 7.80
N PHE A 418 -8.61 -31.41 7.02
CA PHE A 418 -7.16 -31.20 6.95
C PHE A 418 -6.75 -31.14 5.48
N PHE A 419 -6.60 -29.91 4.94
CA PHE A 419 -6.53 -29.67 3.49
C PHE A 419 -7.69 -30.36 2.75
N GLY A 420 -8.92 -30.14 3.25
CA GLY A 420 -10.09 -30.93 2.87
C GLY A 420 -10.00 -32.39 3.37
N ASP A 421 -10.05 -33.35 2.44
CA ASP A 421 -9.94 -34.77 2.67
C ASP A 421 -8.55 -35.35 2.34
N PHE A 422 -7.50 -34.52 2.35
CA PHE A 422 -6.14 -34.88 1.95
C PHE A 422 -5.62 -36.12 2.67
N LEU A 423 -5.76 -36.20 4.00
CA LEU A 423 -5.30 -37.34 4.79
C LEU A 423 -6.04 -38.66 4.41
N THR A 424 -7.34 -38.55 4.19
CA THR A 424 -8.16 -39.69 3.75
C THR A 424 -7.66 -40.25 2.42
N GLN A 425 -7.39 -39.38 1.46
CA GLN A 425 -6.90 -39.79 0.14
C GLN A 425 -5.46 -40.36 0.19
N VAL A 426 -4.58 -39.76 1.00
CA VAL A 426 -3.22 -40.30 1.21
C VAL A 426 -3.26 -41.72 1.80
N VAL A 427 -4.04 -41.93 2.86
CA VAL A 427 -4.17 -43.26 3.49
C VAL A 427 -4.76 -44.27 2.50
N LYS A 428 -5.78 -43.88 1.74
CA LYS A 428 -6.40 -44.74 0.72
C LYS A 428 -5.41 -45.15 -0.38
N LEU A 429 -4.57 -44.20 -0.85
CA LEU A 429 -3.56 -44.47 -1.88
C LEU A 429 -2.36 -45.30 -1.38
N THR A 430 -2.00 -45.19 -0.09
CA THR A 430 -0.81 -45.85 0.47
C THR A 430 -1.12 -47.22 1.09
N THR A 431 -2.21 -47.33 1.84
CA THR A 431 -2.55 -48.53 2.62
C THR A 431 -3.83 -49.22 2.15
N GLY A 432 -4.62 -48.61 1.26
CA GLY A 432 -5.91 -49.12 0.82
C GLY A 432 -7.00 -49.09 1.91
N GLY A 433 -6.74 -48.49 3.07
CA GLY A 433 -7.67 -48.38 4.18
C GLY A 433 -8.48 -47.09 4.11
N ASP A 434 -9.68 -47.10 4.68
CA ASP A 434 -10.49 -45.91 4.87
C ASP A 434 -10.16 -45.25 6.23
N PHE A 435 -9.63 -44.04 6.19
CA PHE A 435 -9.36 -43.25 7.38
C PHE A 435 -10.13 -41.91 7.27
N THR A 436 -10.95 -41.65 8.26
CA THR A 436 -11.65 -40.35 8.38
C THR A 436 -11.31 -39.70 9.71
N LEU A 437 -11.05 -38.39 9.68
CA LEU A 437 -10.90 -37.65 10.94
C LEU A 437 -12.25 -37.54 11.66
N PRO A 438 -12.27 -37.64 13.00
CA PRO A 438 -13.50 -37.45 13.75
C PRO A 438 -13.98 -36.01 13.55
N ALA A 439 -15.21 -35.86 13.09
CA ALA A 439 -15.87 -34.58 12.90
C ALA A 439 -17.12 -34.48 13.79
N LEU A 440 -17.39 -33.30 14.35
CA LEU A 440 -18.63 -33.05 15.08
C LEU A 440 -19.77 -32.78 14.10
N PHE A 441 -19.46 -32.11 12.99
CA PHE A 441 -20.35 -31.84 11.88
C PHE A 441 -19.53 -31.74 10.57
N THR A 442 -20.12 -32.15 9.48
CA THR A 442 -19.48 -32.12 8.17
C THR A 442 -20.12 -31.05 7.29
N PRO A 443 -19.34 -30.17 6.64
CA PRO A 443 -19.89 -29.10 5.82
C PRO A 443 -20.84 -29.55 4.72
N LEU A 444 -20.63 -30.74 4.17
CA LEU A 444 -21.43 -31.29 3.07
C LEU A 444 -22.74 -31.93 3.55
N ASP A 445 -22.71 -32.68 4.64
CA ASP A 445 -23.87 -33.44 5.11
C ASP A 445 -24.80 -32.60 6.00
N ASP A 446 -24.21 -31.73 6.84
CA ASP A 446 -24.94 -30.93 7.84
C ASP A 446 -25.19 -29.48 7.41
N THR A 447 -25.25 -29.21 6.11
CA THR A 447 -25.35 -27.83 5.55
C THR A 447 -26.48 -27.00 6.17
N LEU A 448 -27.65 -27.57 6.38
CA LEU A 448 -28.79 -26.84 6.97
C LEU A 448 -28.53 -26.46 8.42
N MET A 449 -27.95 -27.36 9.21
CA MET A 449 -27.61 -27.11 10.61
C MET A 449 -26.55 -25.98 10.73
N ILE A 450 -25.56 -26.00 9.85
CA ILE A 450 -24.54 -24.96 9.79
C ILE A 450 -25.14 -23.61 9.37
N LEU A 451 -26.07 -23.59 8.42
CA LEU A 451 -26.79 -22.38 8.01
C LEU A 451 -27.56 -21.76 9.18
N ILE A 452 -28.34 -22.57 9.89
CA ILE A 452 -29.11 -22.11 11.06
C ILE A 452 -28.15 -21.61 12.15
N GLY A 453 -27.05 -22.33 12.40
CA GLY A 453 -26.02 -21.91 13.36
C GLY A 453 -25.36 -20.59 12.98
N ALA A 454 -25.02 -20.39 11.72
CA ALA A 454 -24.44 -19.14 11.22
C ALA A 454 -25.42 -17.96 11.36
N MET A 455 -26.70 -18.16 11.03
CA MET A 455 -27.74 -17.14 11.22
C MET A 455 -27.99 -16.84 12.70
N ALA A 456 -27.96 -17.85 13.57
CA ALA A 456 -28.10 -17.65 15.02
C ALA A 456 -26.91 -16.85 15.60
N LEU A 457 -25.67 -17.15 15.19
CA LEU A 457 -24.48 -16.38 15.57
C LEU A 457 -24.56 -14.94 15.07
N GLY A 458 -25.02 -14.73 13.83
CA GLY A 458 -25.27 -13.41 13.28
C GLY A 458 -26.32 -12.63 14.07
N MET A 459 -27.41 -13.28 14.48
CA MET A 459 -28.40 -12.67 15.33
C MET A 459 -27.82 -12.23 16.69
N VAL A 460 -26.99 -13.04 17.31
CA VAL A 460 -26.29 -12.69 18.56
C VAL A 460 -25.41 -11.44 18.34
N GLN A 461 -24.70 -11.35 17.24
CA GLN A 461 -23.89 -10.17 16.92
C GLN A 461 -24.74 -8.91 16.71
N ILE A 462 -25.84 -9.01 15.96
CA ILE A 462 -26.77 -7.88 15.74
C ILE A 462 -27.36 -7.42 17.09
N ILE A 463 -27.82 -8.34 17.94
CA ILE A 463 -28.35 -8.02 19.29
C ILE A 463 -27.27 -7.32 20.13
N THR A 464 -26.02 -7.76 20.05
CA THR A 464 -24.91 -7.11 20.73
C THR A 464 -24.71 -5.67 20.22
N GLY A 465 -24.76 -5.44 18.89
CA GLY A 465 -24.69 -4.11 18.30
C GLY A 465 -25.83 -3.20 18.79
N MET A 466 -27.04 -3.70 18.80
CA MET A 466 -28.20 -2.98 19.33
C MET A 466 -28.04 -2.67 20.82
N ALA A 467 -27.46 -3.58 21.63
CA ALA A 467 -27.20 -3.34 23.04
C ALA A 467 -26.22 -2.17 23.27
N ILE A 468 -25.18 -2.09 22.43
CA ILE A 468 -24.25 -0.97 22.48
C ILE A 468 -24.94 0.35 22.12
N SER A 469 -25.74 0.35 21.06
CA SER A 469 -26.57 1.50 20.66
C SER A 469 -27.52 1.95 21.77
N PHE A 470 -28.21 1.00 22.40
CA PHE A 470 -29.09 1.26 23.51
C PHE A 470 -28.38 1.93 24.69
N VAL A 471 -27.28 1.38 25.15
CA VAL A 471 -26.46 1.96 26.25
C VAL A 471 -25.97 3.36 25.91
N ARG A 472 -25.55 3.58 24.68
CA ARG A 472 -25.09 4.88 24.21
C ARG A 472 -26.20 5.93 24.21
N LYS A 473 -27.37 5.60 23.64
CA LYS A 473 -28.57 6.48 23.66
C LYS A 473 -29.00 6.83 25.09
N LEU A 474 -28.95 5.87 26.02
CA LEU A 474 -29.23 6.12 27.44
C LEU A 474 -28.23 7.11 28.06
N LYS A 475 -26.93 6.95 27.80
CA LYS A 475 -25.89 7.87 28.30
C LYS A 475 -26.04 9.28 27.74
N ASN A 476 -26.51 9.41 26.51
CA ASN A 476 -26.76 10.69 25.85
C ASN A 476 -28.11 11.32 26.26
N GLY A 477 -28.86 10.69 27.17
CA GLY A 477 -30.15 11.20 27.65
C GLY A 477 -31.34 10.97 26.69
N GLN A 478 -31.14 10.22 25.60
CA GLN A 478 -32.17 9.92 24.59
C GLN A 478 -32.95 8.65 24.94
N VAL A 479 -33.57 8.65 26.12
CA VAL A 479 -34.25 7.46 26.68
C VAL A 479 -35.41 6.99 25.80
N MET A 480 -36.18 7.91 25.23
CA MET A 480 -37.34 7.56 24.38
C MET A 480 -36.91 6.87 23.10
N ASP A 481 -35.83 7.38 22.45
CA ASP A 481 -35.31 6.79 21.23
C ASP A 481 -34.70 5.42 21.51
N ALA A 482 -34.00 5.26 22.64
CA ALA A 482 -33.45 3.97 23.06
C ALA A 482 -34.53 2.90 23.23
N VAL A 483 -35.68 3.26 23.83
CA VAL A 483 -36.78 2.32 24.06
C VAL A 483 -37.48 1.96 22.75
N TRP A 484 -37.83 2.96 21.92
CA TRP A 484 -38.65 2.71 20.74
C TRP A 484 -37.86 2.14 19.56
N GLU A 485 -36.56 2.48 19.42
CA GLU A 485 -35.73 1.99 18.31
C GLU A 485 -35.03 0.66 18.62
N GLU A 486 -34.61 0.40 19.87
CA GLU A 486 -33.83 -0.78 20.21
C GLU A 486 -34.62 -1.83 21.01
N LEU A 487 -35.22 -1.42 22.16
CA LEU A 487 -35.91 -2.36 23.06
C LEU A 487 -37.11 -3.02 22.39
N THR A 488 -37.84 -2.29 21.57
CA THR A 488 -38.98 -2.79 20.81
C THR A 488 -38.61 -3.98 19.93
N TRP A 489 -37.47 -3.89 19.22
CA TRP A 489 -37.02 -4.97 18.36
C TRP A 489 -36.47 -6.17 19.12
N TRP A 490 -35.91 -5.97 20.31
CA TRP A 490 -35.56 -7.10 21.18
C TRP A 490 -36.76 -7.91 21.59
N VAL A 491 -37.86 -7.22 21.93
CA VAL A 491 -39.15 -7.90 22.26
C VAL A 491 -39.67 -8.65 21.04
N VAL A 492 -39.57 -8.10 19.84
CA VAL A 492 -39.97 -8.79 18.60
C VAL A 492 -39.10 -10.02 18.36
N PHE A 493 -37.80 -9.93 18.47
CA PHE A 493 -36.89 -11.08 18.28
C PHE A 493 -37.11 -12.16 19.34
N ALA A 494 -37.29 -11.77 20.60
CA ALA A 494 -37.63 -12.71 21.66
C ALA A 494 -38.99 -13.38 21.40
N GLY A 495 -40.00 -12.62 20.90
CA GLY A 495 -41.30 -13.15 20.51
C GLY A 495 -41.25 -14.15 19.37
N ILE A 496 -40.42 -13.89 18.34
CA ILE A 496 -40.17 -14.83 17.21
C ILE A 496 -39.51 -16.11 17.76
N GLY A 497 -38.49 -15.99 18.61
CA GLY A 497 -37.80 -17.13 19.20
C GLY A 497 -38.72 -17.99 20.06
N LEU A 498 -39.56 -17.39 20.92
CA LEU A 498 -40.55 -18.11 21.75
C LEU A 498 -41.63 -18.77 20.90
N MET A 499 -42.07 -18.13 19.83
CA MET A 499 -43.03 -18.72 18.89
C MET A 499 -42.42 -19.92 18.16
N ALA A 500 -41.19 -19.81 17.70
CA ALA A 500 -40.46 -20.92 17.07
C ALA A 500 -40.21 -22.09 18.01
N ALA A 501 -40.04 -21.83 19.31
CA ALA A 501 -39.94 -22.84 20.37
C ALA A 501 -41.30 -23.46 20.76
N GLY A 502 -42.40 -23.00 20.16
CA GLY A 502 -43.74 -23.51 20.43
C GLY A 502 -44.35 -23.08 21.79
N MET A 503 -43.77 -22.07 22.47
CA MET A 503 -44.20 -21.68 23.81
C MET A 503 -45.35 -20.67 23.78
N THR A 504 -45.17 -19.47 23.23
CA THR A 504 -46.24 -18.43 23.23
C THR A 504 -46.01 -17.42 22.11
N SER A 505 -47.08 -16.93 21.50
CA SER A 505 -47.08 -15.83 20.52
C SER A 505 -47.40 -14.46 21.12
N VAL A 506 -47.76 -14.40 22.42
CA VAL A 506 -48.18 -13.15 23.07
C VAL A 506 -47.06 -12.10 23.04
N VAL A 507 -45.82 -12.51 23.28
CA VAL A 507 -44.67 -11.60 23.29
C VAL A 507 -44.44 -10.97 21.92
N LEU A 508 -44.67 -11.71 20.84
CA LEU A 508 -44.59 -11.20 19.47
C LEU A 508 -45.67 -10.12 19.22
N TYR A 509 -46.92 -10.36 19.67
CA TYR A 509 -47.98 -9.36 19.50
C TYR A 509 -47.72 -8.10 20.32
N VAL A 510 -47.15 -8.23 21.52
CA VAL A 510 -46.72 -7.08 22.34
C VAL A 510 -45.62 -6.30 21.60
N GLY A 511 -44.60 -6.97 21.06
CA GLY A 511 -43.53 -6.34 20.28
C GLY A 511 -44.08 -5.59 19.05
N LEU A 512 -44.97 -6.20 18.28
CA LEU A 512 -45.62 -5.57 17.13
C LEU A 512 -46.45 -4.35 17.53
N ALA A 513 -47.17 -4.43 18.66
CA ALA A 513 -47.90 -3.28 19.20
C ALA A 513 -46.96 -2.12 19.56
N MET A 514 -45.80 -2.42 20.16
CA MET A 514 -44.76 -1.41 20.47
C MET A 514 -44.18 -0.77 19.20
N VAL A 515 -43.95 -1.54 18.13
CA VAL A 515 -43.46 -1.01 16.83
C VAL A 515 -44.44 0.02 16.25
N VAL A 516 -45.76 -0.19 16.43
CA VAL A 516 -46.77 0.74 15.95
C VAL A 516 -46.91 1.95 16.88
N LEU A 517 -46.84 1.75 18.20
CA LEU A 517 -46.97 2.83 19.18
C LEU A 517 -45.81 3.82 19.17
N GLY A 518 -44.57 3.38 18.91
CA GLY A 518 -43.38 4.23 18.91
C GLY A 518 -43.52 5.45 17.98
N PRO A 519 -43.70 5.28 16.66
CA PRO A 519 -43.88 6.40 15.75
C PRO A 519 -45.13 7.25 16.01
N VAL A 520 -46.17 6.67 16.58
CA VAL A 520 -47.41 7.41 16.94
C VAL A 520 -47.16 8.39 18.08
N LEU A 521 -46.31 8.02 19.05
CA LEU A 521 -45.99 8.85 20.21
C LEU A 521 -44.90 9.87 19.93
N THR A 522 -43.92 9.54 19.04
CA THR A 522 -42.79 10.41 18.75
C THR A 522 -43.06 11.42 17.64
N ASN A 523 -43.90 11.09 16.65
CA ASN A 523 -44.16 11.95 15.48
C ASN A 523 -45.46 12.74 15.60
N LYS A 524 -45.54 13.93 14.99
CA LYS A 524 -46.74 14.79 14.96
C LYS A 524 -47.39 14.79 13.55
N GLY A 525 -48.73 14.83 13.52
CA GLY A 525 -49.52 15.00 12.29
C GLY A 525 -49.44 13.81 11.32
N PHE A 526 -49.38 14.09 10.02
CA PHE A 526 -49.34 13.06 8.97
C PHE A 526 -48.07 12.19 9.00
N GLY A 527 -47.01 12.68 9.65
CA GLY A 527 -45.75 11.93 9.91
C GLY A 527 -45.94 10.67 10.76
N LYS A 528 -47.07 10.51 11.47
CA LYS A 528 -47.39 9.28 12.23
C LYS A 528 -47.56 8.07 11.32
N ILE A 529 -48.31 8.21 10.24
CA ILE A 529 -48.64 7.10 9.31
C ILE A 529 -47.43 6.78 8.47
N THR A 530 -46.80 7.78 7.87
CA THR A 530 -45.57 7.59 7.08
C THR A 530 -44.42 7.06 7.93
N GLY A 531 -44.32 7.46 9.20
CA GLY A 531 -43.34 6.97 10.17
C GLY A 531 -43.53 5.50 10.51
N ILE A 532 -44.79 5.02 10.68
CA ILE A 532 -45.06 3.59 10.92
C ILE A 532 -44.62 2.73 9.74
N PHE A 533 -45.10 3.09 8.53
CA PHE A 533 -44.73 2.33 7.33
C PHE A 533 -43.24 2.39 7.05
N GLY A 534 -42.61 3.57 7.17
CA GLY A 534 -41.16 3.75 6.96
C GLY A 534 -40.35 2.97 7.99
N SER A 535 -40.68 3.09 9.27
CA SER A 535 -39.99 2.35 10.34
C SER A 535 -40.16 0.84 10.17
N LEU A 536 -41.39 0.35 9.96
CA LEU A 536 -41.63 -1.06 9.78
C LEU A 536 -40.93 -1.64 8.55
N TYR A 537 -41.00 -0.96 7.40
CA TYR A 537 -40.36 -1.39 6.19
C TYR A 537 -38.84 -1.41 6.32
N ASN A 538 -38.24 -0.31 6.77
CA ASN A 538 -36.80 -0.18 6.86
C ASN A 538 -36.17 -1.15 7.87
N HIS A 539 -36.79 -1.32 9.03
CA HIS A 539 -36.25 -2.22 10.05
C HIS A 539 -36.46 -3.69 9.71
N ILE A 540 -37.65 -4.09 9.22
CA ILE A 540 -37.89 -5.48 8.82
C ILE A 540 -36.94 -5.85 7.67
N THR A 541 -36.89 -5.02 6.60
CA THR A 541 -36.07 -5.30 5.46
C THR A 541 -34.57 -5.26 5.84
N GLY A 542 -34.17 -4.31 6.68
CA GLY A 542 -32.80 -4.18 7.17
C GLY A 542 -32.37 -5.38 7.99
N TYR A 543 -33.10 -5.71 9.08
CA TYR A 543 -32.72 -6.83 9.94
C TYR A 543 -32.80 -8.19 9.26
N PHE A 544 -33.82 -8.39 8.40
CA PHE A 544 -33.94 -9.62 7.63
C PHE A 544 -32.76 -9.75 6.61
N GLY A 545 -32.43 -8.66 5.93
CA GLY A 545 -31.27 -8.63 5.02
C GLY A 545 -29.95 -8.87 5.76
N ASP A 546 -29.77 -8.24 6.93
CA ASP A 546 -28.60 -8.42 7.77
C ASP A 546 -28.45 -9.89 8.22
N ILE A 547 -29.52 -10.50 8.74
CA ILE A 547 -29.52 -11.91 9.18
C ILE A 547 -29.21 -12.84 8.01
N LEU A 548 -29.81 -12.62 6.84
CA LEU A 548 -29.51 -13.42 5.65
C LEU A 548 -28.06 -13.26 5.18
N SER A 549 -27.43 -12.10 5.40
CA SER A 549 -26.03 -11.89 5.05
C SER A 549 -25.09 -12.85 5.77
N TYR A 550 -25.45 -13.34 6.95
CA TYR A 550 -24.65 -14.35 7.69
C TYR A 550 -24.67 -15.74 7.06
N SER A 551 -25.58 -16.02 6.11
CA SER A 551 -25.51 -17.25 5.30
C SER A 551 -24.19 -17.39 4.54
N ARG A 552 -23.48 -16.30 4.33
CA ARG A 552 -22.16 -16.26 3.72
C ARG A 552 -21.09 -17.03 4.50
N LEU A 553 -21.22 -17.11 5.84
CA LEU A 553 -20.35 -17.93 6.69
C LEU A 553 -20.39 -19.40 6.24
N MET A 554 -21.60 -19.92 6.07
CA MET A 554 -21.79 -21.29 5.57
C MET A 554 -21.36 -21.45 4.13
N ALA A 555 -21.71 -20.49 3.25
CA ALA A 555 -21.38 -20.58 1.83
C ALA A 555 -19.87 -20.63 1.58
N LEU A 556 -19.07 -19.84 2.31
CA LEU A 556 -17.61 -19.85 2.17
C LEU A 556 -16.98 -21.10 2.78
N MET A 557 -17.46 -21.56 3.93
CA MET A 557 -17.02 -22.83 4.52
C MET A 557 -17.25 -23.98 3.54
N LEU A 558 -18.44 -24.08 2.96
CA LEU A 558 -18.80 -25.11 2.00
C LEU A 558 -17.93 -25.01 0.74
N ALA A 559 -17.81 -23.82 0.16
CA ALA A 559 -17.02 -23.62 -1.06
C ALA A 559 -15.54 -24.01 -0.86
N GLY A 560 -14.94 -23.58 0.24
CA GLY A 560 -13.54 -23.91 0.58
C GLY A 560 -13.32 -25.42 0.73
N SER A 561 -14.22 -26.10 1.45
CA SER A 561 -14.19 -27.56 1.64
C SER A 561 -14.37 -28.33 0.33
N VAL A 562 -15.36 -27.95 -0.49
CA VAL A 562 -15.64 -28.60 -1.79
C VAL A 562 -14.46 -28.46 -2.74
N ILE A 563 -13.90 -27.24 -2.87
CA ILE A 563 -12.76 -26.99 -3.78
C ILE A 563 -11.55 -27.85 -3.37
N ALA A 564 -11.23 -27.92 -2.06
CA ALA A 564 -10.15 -28.77 -1.55
C ALA A 564 -10.36 -30.24 -1.91
N GLN A 565 -11.57 -30.78 -1.68
CA GLN A 565 -11.91 -32.17 -2.00
C GLN A 565 -11.85 -32.46 -3.50
N VAL A 566 -12.29 -31.54 -4.35
CA VAL A 566 -12.22 -31.70 -5.82
C VAL A 566 -10.76 -31.83 -6.27
N PHE A 567 -9.85 -30.98 -5.79
CA PHE A 567 -8.44 -31.08 -6.16
C PHE A 567 -7.79 -32.35 -5.63
N ASN A 568 -8.12 -32.79 -4.41
CA ASN A 568 -7.64 -34.04 -3.85
C ASN A 568 -8.16 -35.25 -4.65
N THR A 569 -9.43 -35.25 -5.01
CA THR A 569 -10.04 -36.31 -5.81
C THR A 569 -9.42 -36.39 -7.22
N LEU A 570 -9.25 -35.23 -7.88
CA LEU A 570 -8.58 -35.17 -9.19
C LEU A 570 -7.14 -35.71 -9.11
N GLY A 571 -6.42 -35.36 -8.06
CA GLY A 571 -5.07 -35.87 -7.81
C GLY A 571 -5.04 -37.40 -7.58
N ALA A 572 -6.08 -37.96 -6.99
CA ALA A 572 -6.17 -39.41 -6.67
C ALA A 572 -6.52 -40.28 -7.90
N ILE A 573 -7.15 -39.75 -8.96
CA ILE A 573 -7.56 -40.50 -10.15
C ILE A 573 -6.41 -41.29 -10.79
N PRO A 574 -5.19 -40.74 -10.97
CA PRO A 574 -4.10 -41.51 -11.60
C PRO A 574 -3.56 -42.67 -10.74
N GLY A 575 -3.95 -42.80 -9.47
CA GLY A 575 -3.49 -43.83 -8.55
C GLY A 575 -2.00 -43.74 -8.18
N ASN A 576 -1.32 -42.65 -8.52
CA ASN A 576 0.10 -42.42 -8.24
C ASN A 576 0.26 -41.33 -7.17
N ILE A 577 0.92 -41.66 -6.07
CA ILE A 577 1.12 -40.76 -4.93
C ILE A 577 1.89 -39.50 -5.29
N ILE A 578 2.83 -39.55 -6.23
CA ILE A 578 3.61 -38.38 -6.65
C ILE A 578 2.71 -37.41 -7.41
N VAL A 579 1.91 -37.91 -8.34
CA VAL A 579 0.96 -37.09 -9.12
C VAL A 579 -0.11 -36.48 -8.18
N PHE A 580 -0.59 -37.29 -7.24
CA PHE A 580 -1.50 -36.84 -6.19
C PHE A 580 -0.92 -35.65 -5.42
N LEU A 581 0.32 -35.78 -4.91
CA LEU A 581 0.96 -34.74 -4.13
C LEU A 581 1.13 -33.44 -4.93
N ILE A 582 1.51 -33.51 -6.20
CA ILE A 582 1.69 -32.33 -7.05
C ILE A 582 0.35 -31.61 -7.27
N ILE A 583 -0.69 -32.36 -7.69
CA ILE A 583 -2.00 -31.79 -8.00
C ILE A 583 -2.67 -31.26 -6.71
N SER A 584 -2.66 -32.03 -5.66
CA SER A 584 -3.27 -31.65 -4.38
C SER A 584 -2.55 -30.47 -3.75
N LEU A 585 -1.21 -30.43 -3.78
CA LEU A 585 -0.46 -29.30 -3.24
C LEU A 585 -0.74 -28.00 -4.03
N ALA A 586 -0.72 -28.08 -5.37
CA ALA A 586 -1.02 -26.92 -6.21
C ALA A 586 -2.47 -26.43 -6.02
N GLY A 587 -3.43 -27.36 -5.99
CA GLY A 587 -4.85 -27.05 -5.79
C GLY A 587 -5.13 -26.46 -4.40
N ASN A 588 -4.57 -27.06 -3.35
CA ASN A 588 -4.72 -26.58 -1.99
C ASN A 588 -4.00 -25.24 -1.77
N ALA A 589 -2.86 -24.99 -2.41
CA ALA A 589 -2.20 -23.68 -2.36
C ALA A 589 -3.07 -22.59 -3.00
N LEU A 590 -3.68 -22.87 -4.15
CA LEU A 590 -4.62 -21.95 -4.79
C LEU A 590 -5.86 -21.72 -3.90
N ASN A 591 -6.46 -22.79 -3.39
CA ASN A 591 -7.63 -22.72 -2.51
C ASN A 591 -7.33 -21.94 -1.22
N PHE A 592 -6.16 -22.17 -0.63
CA PHE A 592 -5.69 -21.42 0.53
C PHE A 592 -5.61 -19.92 0.24
N ALA A 593 -4.98 -19.53 -0.88
CA ALA A 593 -4.84 -18.12 -1.25
C ALA A 593 -6.21 -17.44 -1.49
N LEU A 594 -7.14 -18.14 -2.18
CA LEU A 594 -8.48 -17.63 -2.43
C LEU A 594 -9.29 -17.49 -1.13
N ASN A 595 -9.24 -18.50 -0.25
CA ASN A 595 -9.95 -18.47 1.02
C ASN A 595 -9.35 -17.45 2.00
N LEU A 596 -8.02 -17.33 2.06
CA LEU A 596 -7.35 -16.34 2.92
C LEU A 596 -7.88 -14.93 2.68
N LEU A 597 -7.94 -14.53 1.41
CA LEU A 597 -8.44 -13.22 1.02
C LEU A 597 -9.97 -13.15 1.10
N GLY A 598 -10.66 -14.19 0.61
CA GLY A 598 -12.12 -14.23 0.58
C GLY A 598 -12.73 -14.14 1.98
N CYS A 599 -12.26 -14.96 2.93
CA CYS A 599 -12.74 -14.93 4.31
C CYS A 599 -12.50 -13.56 4.96
N TYR A 600 -11.32 -12.94 4.73
CA TYR A 600 -11.02 -11.63 5.26
C TYR A 600 -11.98 -10.55 4.73
N VAL A 601 -12.17 -10.48 3.42
CA VAL A 601 -13.04 -9.47 2.79
C VAL A 601 -14.50 -9.65 3.20
N HIS A 602 -14.97 -10.88 3.24
CA HIS A 602 -16.36 -11.15 3.59
C HIS A 602 -16.65 -10.97 5.08
N ASP A 603 -15.70 -11.29 5.97
CA ASP A 603 -15.81 -10.99 7.39
C ASP A 603 -15.77 -9.49 7.65
N LEU A 604 -14.82 -8.78 7.03
CA LEU A 604 -14.77 -7.33 7.09
C LEU A 604 -16.10 -6.69 6.68
N ARG A 605 -16.75 -7.21 5.64
CA ARG A 605 -18.06 -6.73 5.21
C ARG A 605 -19.14 -6.96 6.27
N LEU A 606 -19.20 -8.14 6.89
CA LEU A 606 -20.14 -8.43 7.97
C LEU A 606 -19.95 -7.49 9.17
N GLN A 607 -18.69 -7.18 9.51
CA GLN A 607 -18.39 -6.25 10.60
C GLN A 607 -18.75 -4.81 10.23
N CYS A 608 -18.35 -4.34 9.06
CA CYS A 608 -18.50 -2.93 8.69
C CYS A 608 -19.92 -2.54 8.31
N LEU A 609 -20.68 -3.41 7.62
CA LEU A 609 -22.01 -3.07 7.15
C LEU A 609 -23.11 -3.51 8.13
N GLU A 610 -23.12 -4.79 8.52
CA GLU A 610 -24.18 -5.35 9.34
C GLU A 610 -24.04 -4.99 10.82
N TYR A 611 -22.80 -5.01 11.37
CA TYR A 611 -22.56 -4.77 12.78
C TYR A 611 -22.35 -3.30 13.11
N PHE A 612 -21.39 -2.62 12.45
CA PHE A 612 -21.10 -1.20 12.70
C PHE A 612 -22.29 -0.31 12.35
N GLY A 613 -23.06 -0.65 11.31
CA GLY A 613 -24.28 0.06 10.95
C GLY A 613 -25.30 0.21 12.09
N LYS A 614 -25.16 -0.55 13.20
CA LYS A 614 -26.08 -0.46 14.36
C LYS A 614 -25.68 0.61 15.38
N PHE A 615 -24.39 0.88 15.56
CA PHE A 615 -23.95 1.75 16.67
C PHE A 615 -22.78 2.66 16.33
N TYR A 616 -22.09 2.44 15.21
CA TYR A 616 -20.85 3.11 14.92
C TYR A 616 -21.08 4.49 14.28
N GLU A 617 -20.37 5.49 14.77
CA GLU A 617 -20.26 6.81 14.16
C GLU A 617 -18.82 7.04 13.80
N ASP A 618 -18.57 7.23 12.52
CA ASP A 618 -17.26 7.49 11.93
C ASP A 618 -16.87 8.98 12.01
N GLY A 619 -15.69 9.31 11.50
CA GLY A 619 -15.19 10.67 11.39
C GLY A 619 -14.14 11.05 12.43
N GLY A 620 -13.55 10.10 13.17
CA GLY A 620 -12.40 10.34 14.05
C GLY A 620 -11.12 10.62 13.28
N LYS A 621 -10.33 11.60 13.75
CA LYS A 621 -9.01 11.91 13.21
C LYS A 621 -7.93 11.05 13.89
N PRO A 622 -6.98 10.45 13.15
CA PRO A 622 -5.92 9.65 13.77
C PRO A 622 -4.96 10.54 14.57
N PHE A 623 -4.63 10.12 15.79
CA PHE A 623 -3.62 10.76 16.60
C PHE A 623 -2.22 10.54 16.01
N LYS A 624 -1.53 11.63 15.65
CA LYS A 624 -0.19 11.63 15.04
C LYS A 624 0.80 12.38 15.93
N PRO A 625 1.29 11.76 17.01
CA PRO A 625 2.25 12.42 17.89
C PRO A 625 3.56 12.70 17.18
N LEU A 626 4.23 13.77 17.58
CA LEU A 626 5.59 14.08 17.17
C LEU A 626 6.52 13.02 17.76
N MET A 627 6.91 12.05 16.94
CA MET A 627 7.79 10.94 17.31
C MET A 627 8.76 10.60 16.17
N ALA A 628 9.91 10.04 16.53
CA ALA A 628 10.84 9.52 15.54
C ALA A 628 10.27 8.23 14.90
N ASP A 629 9.70 8.36 13.70
CA ASP A 629 9.24 7.21 12.92
C ASP A 629 10.43 6.55 12.20
N THR A 630 11.03 5.56 12.85
CA THR A 630 12.21 4.85 12.35
C THR A 630 11.81 3.63 11.53
N LYS A 631 12.41 3.46 10.35
CA LYS A 631 12.19 2.32 9.45
C LYS A 631 13.20 1.19 9.64
N TYR A 632 14.45 1.53 9.91
CA TYR A 632 15.58 0.59 9.90
C TYR A 632 16.10 0.25 11.29
N VAL A 633 15.89 1.13 12.26
CA VAL A 633 16.42 0.98 13.62
C VAL A 633 15.33 1.02 14.69
N ASP A 634 15.62 0.44 15.85
CA ASP A 634 14.82 0.58 17.07
C ASP A 634 15.66 1.35 18.10
N ILE A 635 15.21 2.55 18.46
CA ILE A 635 15.90 3.38 19.46
C ILE A 635 15.56 2.80 20.85
N THR A 636 16.57 2.28 21.51
CA THR A 636 16.47 1.83 22.92
C THR A 636 16.90 2.96 23.83
N LYS A 637 16.02 3.28 24.79
CA LYS A 637 16.28 4.30 25.83
C LYS A 637 17.35 3.83 26.81
#